data_56abf30b96e3c097ea34f5494ab276ce
#
_entry.id   56abf30b96e3c097ea34f5494ab276ce
#
_cell.length_a   1.000
_cell.length_b   1.000
_cell.length_c   1.000
_cell.angle_alpha   90.00
_cell.angle_beta   90.00
_cell.angle_gamma   90.00
#
_symmetry.space_group_name_H-M   'P 1'
#
loop_
_entity.id
_entity.type
_entity.pdbx_description
1 polymer ?
#
loop_
_entity_poly.entity_id
_entity_poly.type
_entity_poly.pdbx_seq_one_letter_code
_entity_poly.pdbx_strand_id
1 'polypeptide(L)'
;IKDTLWTINPANITIREGKIGIEHFRVDHETQYLSMEGTISKDPADTLLVDLKQIELSYVFDVLNIPVLQFGGEATGKFYVNDLFNSRMLNTDLEVKNFSFNQTPLGRLNLFSEWDDAQKGILMLGSIYKNDSTWTDVNGYVFPVGPNAGLSLYFDANDINLAFLQPFVDTVVKNLQGRGFGSIHLHGPFKELNVEGDAYVMDGGVGVDFLDTYYTFSDSVHLDSTSVNLRNITVKDQFGNLGKVSLKFNHLHFRDYSFLVNVQGNNMLMYNANQKKNPLIYGTVFASGTAQIKGNGKLIDFDINMKSEPKTAIYLDFMNKNSATDYDFITFVDKSKLAANVDSTSTHPLNIVHETDEGAELRMNFLLDITPDADIELIMDPIAGDRIKGNASGSLQIQYGTRSDLRMYGDVNIVQGNYNFSLQQIIHKDFKIRDGSTINFRGDPFNAHMDINAIYNLTANIGDLDQSLLLESSRTNIPVNCILNLEGALRSPSISFDLEFPNSNEELERQVKAFIDTEDMMTRQIVYLLVLNKFYTPEYAQTTYKSSELNAVASSAISAQLSNLLGSFTDKVQIGTNIRAG
;
A
#
# COMPACT_ATOMS: atom_id res chain seq x y z
N ILE A 1 2.08 -7.81 -39.48
CA ILE A 1 1.84 -8.22 -38.08
C ILE A 1 2.80 -7.42 -37.19
N LYS A 2 2.29 -6.63 -36.27
CA LYS A 2 3.08 -5.80 -35.32
C LYS A 2 4.23 -5.02 -36.00
N ASP A 3 3.93 -4.20 -37.01
CA ASP A 3 4.86 -3.39 -37.83
C ASP A 3 5.93 -4.20 -38.62
N THR A 4 5.78 -5.52 -38.72
CA THR A 4 6.68 -6.38 -39.44
C THR A 4 6.08 -6.73 -40.82
N LEU A 5 6.88 -6.63 -41.88
CA LEU A 5 6.47 -6.92 -43.24
C LEU A 5 6.61 -8.42 -43.48
N TRP A 6 5.50 -9.08 -43.75
CA TRP A 6 5.44 -10.49 -44.14
C TRP A 6 5.12 -10.64 -45.62
N THR A 7 5.78 -11.55 -46.29
CA THR A 7 5.53 -11.87 -47.69
C THR A 7 4.63 -13.09 -47.77
N ILE A 8 3.48 -12.97 -48.45
CA ILE A 8 2.58 -14.08 -48.70
C ILE A 8 2.88 -14.62 -50.10
N ASN A 9 3.27 -15.86 -50.18
CA ASN A 9 3.54 -16.52 -51.47
C ASN A 9 2.24 -16.92 -52.16
N PRO A 10 2.23 -17.00 -53.50
CA PRO A 10 1.06 -17.48 -54.24
C PRO A 10 0.63 -18.88 -53.78
N ALA A 11 -0.65 -19.04 -53.48
CA ALA A 11 -1.23 -20.27 -52.97
C ALA A 11 -2.55 -20.60 -53.67
N ASN A 12 -2.90 -21.89 -53.76
CA ASN A 12 -4.20 -22.33 -54.23
C ASN A 12 -5.06 -22.76 -53.04
N ILE A 13 -6.22 -22.11 -52.89
CA ILE A 13 -7.22 -22.53 -51.91
C ILE A 13 -8.46 -22.96 -52.64
N THR A 14 -8.83 -24.23 -52.51
CA THR A 14 -9.97 -24.82 -53.17
C THR A 14 -11.05 -25.15 -52.15
N ILE A 15 -12.26 -24.68 -52.35
CA ILE A 15 -13.42 -24.97 -51.50
C ILE A 15 -14.44 -25.76 -52.30
N ARG A 16 -14.69 -27.03 -51.92
CA ARG A 16 -15.65 -27.93 -52.60
C ARG A 16 -16.35 -28.79 -51.54
N GLU A 17 -17.69 -28.88 -51.59
CA GLU A 17 -18.53 -29.85 -50.88
C GLU A 17 -18.07 -30.20 -49.46
N GLY A 18 -17.78 -29.17 -48.65
CA GLY A 18 -17.36 -29.34 -47.23
C GLY A 18 -15.88 -29.72 -47.05
N LYS A 19 -15.08 -29.67 -48.11
CA LYS A 19 -13.61 -29.78 -48.06
C LYS A 19 -12.94 -28.48 -48.45
N ILE A 20 -11.87 -28.13 -47.73
CA ILE A 20 -11.00 -26.99 -48.04
C ILE A 20 -9.61 -27.53 -48.33
N GLY A 21 -9.22 -27.52 -49.59
CA GLY A 21 -7.86 -27.89 -50.02
C GLY A 21 -6.96 -26.66 -50.00
N ILE A 22 -5.80 -26.79 -49.43
CA ILE A 22 -4.76 -25.74 -49.35
C ILE A 22 -3.48 -26.30 -49.97
N GLU A 23 -2.98 -25.63 -51.02
CA GLU A 23 -1.75 -26.01 -51.70
C GLU A 23 -0.79 -24.84 -51.69
N HIS A 24 0.45 -25.10 -51.22
CA HIS A 24 1.58 -24.16 -51.24
C HIS A 24 1.34 -22.84 -50.50
N PHE A 25 0.44 -22.81 -49.52
CA PHE A 25 0.28 -21.62 -48.70
C PHE A 25 1.53 -21.41 -47.82
N ARG A 26 2.17 -20.26 -47.98
CA ARG A 26 3.36 -19.91 -47.21
C ARG A 26 3.47 -18.41 -47.00
N VAL A 27 3.78 -18.04 -45.77
CA VAL A 27 4.04 -16.68 -45.33
C VAL A 27 5.45 -16.64 -44.75
N ASP A 28 6.30 -15.74 -45.23
CA ASP A 28 7.72 -15.64 -44.89
C ASP A 28 8.05 -14.26 -44.32
N HIS A 29 8.94 -14.24 -43.37
CA HIS A 29 9.64 -13.04 -42.86
C HIS A 29 11.07 -13.43 -42.48
N GLU A 30 12.06 -12.96 -43.24
CA GLU A 30 13.48 -13.31 -43.06
C GLU A 30 13.72 -14.84 -42.98
N THR A 31 14.06 -15.33 -41.76
CA THR A 31 14.28 -16.77 -41.50
C THR A 31 13.04 -17.48 -40.98
N GLN A 32 11.97 -16.72 -40.71
CA GLN A 32 10.73 -17.21 -40.13
C GLN A 32 9.75 -17.59 -41.26
N TYR A 33 9.01 -18.66 -41.05
CA TYR A 33 7.90 -18.99 -41.94
C TYR A 33 6.79 -19.75 -41.23
N LEU A 34 5.58 -19.61 -41.79
CA LEU A 34 4.42 -20.46 -41.58
C LEU A 34 3.97 -20.99 -42.92
N SER A 35 3.91 -22.32 -43.07
CA SER A 35 3.33 -22.94 -44.26
C SER A 35 2.18 -23.86 -43.90
N MET A 36 1.21 -23.96 -44.79
CA MET A 36 0.05 -24.85 -44.68
C MET A 36 -0.15 -25.59 -45.98
N GLU A 37 -0.35 -26.91 -45.87
CA GLU A 37 -0.60 -27.79 -47.03
C GLU A 37 -1.51 -28.95 -46.64
N GLY A 38 -2.46 -29.30 -47.50
CA GLY A 38 -3.35 -30.43 -47.28
C GLY A 38 -4.83 -30.08 -47.35
N THR A 39 -5.68 -30.90 -46.72
CA THR A 39 -7.14 -30.78 -46.81
C THR A 39 -7.78 -30.72 -45.44
N ILE A 40 -8.65 -29.75 -45.23
CA ILE A 40 -9.50 -29.63 -44.04
C ILE A 40 -10.87 -30.19 -44.40
N SER A 41 -11.33 -31.24 -43.72
CA SER A 41 -12.64 -31.84 -43.92
C SER A 41 -13.17 -32.48 -42.61
N LYS A 42 -14.26 -33.23 -42.73
CA LYS A 42 -14.81 -34.13 -41.71
C LYS A 42 -14.26 -35.55 -41.78
N ASP A 43 -13.47 -35.86 -42.83
CA ASP A 43 -12.85 -37.16 -43.03
C ASP A 43 -11.55 -37.24 -42.23
N PRO A 44 -11.40 -38.18 -41.28
CA PRO A 44 -10.18 -38.35 -40.50
C PRO A 44 -8.92 -38.65 -41.34
N ALA A 45 -9.11 -39.15 -42.59
CA ALA A 45 -8.01 -39.43 -43.51
C ALA A 45 -7.43 -38.15 -44.15
N ASP A 46 -8.23 -37.09 -44.24
CA ASP A 46 -7.76 -35.80 -44.75
C ASP A 46 -6.94 -35.06 -43.66
N THR A 47 -5.73 -34.67 -44.01
CA THR A 47 -4.78 -34.01 -43.09
C THR A 47 -4.42 -32.61 -43.57
N LEU A 48 -4.44 -31.66 -42.67
CA LEU A 48 -3.78 -30.36 -42.85
C LEU A 48 -2.44 -30.38 -42.10
N LEU A 49 -1.35 -30.20 -42.83
CA LEU A 49 -0.03 -29.95 -42.26
C LEU A 49 0.18 -28.45 -42.11
N VAL A 50 0.54 -28.04 -40.91
CA VAL A 50 1.04 -26.68 -40.61
C VAL A 50 2.49 -26.83 -40.15
N ASP A 51 3.41 -26.19 -40.85
CA ASP A 51 4.85 -26.18 -40.51
C ASP A 51 5.29 -24.77 -40.14
N LEU A 52 5.86 -24.65 -38.95
CA LEU A 52 6.29 -23.39 -38.37
C LEU A 52 7.81 -23.39 -38.22
N LYS A 53 8.43 -22.26 -38.52
CA LYS A 53 9.83 -22.01 -38.21
C LYS A 53 10.01 -20.65 -37.52
N GLN A 54 10.45 -20.67 -36.28
CA GLN A 54 10.76 -19.48 -35.47
C GLN A 54 9.59 -18.48 -35.40
N ILE A 55 8.35 -18.99 -35.38
CA ILE A 55 7.16 -18.14 -35.25
C ILE A 55 6.95 -17.71 -33.80
N GLU A 56 6.84 -16.40 -33.56
CA GLU A 56 6.53 -15.88 -32.23
C GLU A 56 5.11 -16.29 -31.81
N LEU A 57 4.99 -17.02 -30.69
CA LEU A 57 3.73 -17.53 -30.18
C LEU A 57 2.71 -16.43 -29.91
N SER A 58 3.16 -15.24 -29.47
CA SER A 58 2.26 -14.11 -29.24
C SER A 58 1.45 -13.72 -30.49
N TYR A 59 1.97 -13.93 -31.70
CA TYR A 59 1.22 -13.67 -32.94
C TYR A 59 0.02 -14.58 -33.09
N VAL A 60 0.17 -15.85 -32.68
CA VAL A 60 -0.91 -16.85 -32.76
C VAL A 60 -2.00 -16.54 -31.74
N PHE A 61 -1.62 -16.24 -30.50
CA PHE A 61 -2.57 -15.98 -29.40
C PHE A 61 -3.28 -14.64 -29.58
N ASP A 62 -2.65 -13.62 -30.14
CA ASP A 62 -3.28 -12.35 -30.51
C ASP A 62 -4.39 -12.54 -31.52
N VAL A 63 -4.17 -13.40 -32.53
CA VAL A 63 -5.18 -13.75 -33.54
C VAL A 63 -6.36 -14.55 -32.94
N LEU A 64 -6.07 -15.45 -32.00
CA LEU A 64 -7.10 -16.25 -31.32
C LEU A 64 -7.90 -15.46 -30.27
N ASN A 65 -7.46 -14.24 -29.93
CA ASN A 65 -8.08 -13.33 -28.96
C ASN A 65 -8.36 -13.99 -27.60
N ILE A 66 -7.34 -14.67 -27.04
CA ILE A 66 -7.37 -15.29 -25.70
C ILE A 66 -6.57 -14.44 -24.72
N PRO A 67 -7.14 -13.38 -24.12
CA PRO A 67 -6.38 -12.39 -23.34
C PRO A 67 -5.85 -12.90 -22.00
N VAL A 68 -6.41 -13.99 -21.48
CA VAL A 68 -6.08 -14.52 -20.14
C VAL A 68 -4.79 -15.35 -20.14
N LEU A 69 -4.42 -15.94 -21.28
CA LEU A 69 -3.27 -16.82 -21.43
C LEU A 69 -2.27 -16.20 -22.42
N GLN A 70 -1.23 -15.57 -21.91
CA GLN A 70 -0.20 -14.95 -22.74
C GLN A 70 1.02 -15.87 -22.84
N PHE A 71 1.13 -16.60 -23.94
CA PHE A 71 2.31 -17.40 -24.26
C PHE A 71 3.23 -16.63 -25.21
N GLY A 72 4.55 -16.68 -24.94
CA GLY A 72 5.57 -16.09 -25.78
C GLY A 72 6.70 -17.08 -26.08
N GLY A 73 7.53 -16.72 -27.05
CA GLY A 73 8.68 -17.50 -27.50
C GLY A 73 8.59 -17.93 -28.96
N GLU A 74 9.71 -18.35 -29.51
CA GLU A 74 9.87 -18.72 -30.91
C GLU A 74 9.57 -20.19 -31.16
N ALA A 75 8.44 -20.48 -31.75
CA ALA A 75 7.96 -21.84 -32.07
C ALA A 75 8.53 -22.35 -33.37
N THR A 76 9.06 -23.57 -33.36
CA THR A 76 9.48 -24.33 -34.53
C THR A 76 8.95 -25.74 -34.43
N GLY A 77 8.27 -26.23 -35.47
CA GLY A 77 7.73 -27.58 -35.47
C GLY A 77 6.54 -27.75 -36.42
N LYS A 78 5.90 -28.89 -36.31
CA LYS A 78 4.82 -29.32 -37.22
C LYS A 78 3.57 -29.68 -36.46
N PHE A 79 2.43 -29.30 -37.02
CA PHE A 79 1.09 -29.69 -36.59
C PHE A 79 0.41 -30.45 -37.70
N TYR A 80 -0.14 -31.59 -37.36
CA TYR A 80 -0.99 -32.40 -38.25
C TYR A 80 -2.41 -32.36 -37.69
N VAL A 81 -3.31 -31.74 -38.42
CA VAL A 81 -4.71 -31.58 -38.02
C VAL A 81 -5.60 -32.42 -38.89
N ASN A 82 -6.36 -33.32 -38.27
CA ASN A 82 -7.32 -34.18 -38.94
C ASN A 82 -8.72 -33.93 -38.35
N ASP A 83 -9.76 -34.16 -39.15
CA ASP A 83 -11.16 -34.05 -38.71
C ASP A 83 -11.48 -32.76 -37.91
N LEU A 84 -11.02 -31.60 -38.40
CA LEU A 84 -11.13 -30.32 -37.72
C LEU A 84 -12.57 -29.95 -37.30
N PHE A 85 -13.57 -30.43 -38.07
CA PHE A 85 -14.96 -30.07 -37.84
C PHE A 85 -15.68 -30.95 -36.81
N ASN A 86 -15.15 -32.15 -36.48
CA ASN A 86 -15.73 -33.05 -35.49
C ASN A 86 -14.78 -33.31 -34.32
N SER A 87 -13.85 -34.29 -34.49
CA SER A 87 -12.98 -34.77 -33.39
C SER A 87 -11.82 -33.83 -33.09
N ARG A 88 -11.40 -32.98 -34.02
CA ARG A 88 -10.29 -32.03 -33.87
C ARG A 88 -8.99 -32.70 -33.44
N MET A 89 -8.63 -33.78 -34.17
CA MET A 89 -7.42 -34.54 -33.90
C MET A 89 -6.20 -33.69 -34.19
N LEU A 90 -5.29 -33.60 -33.22
CA LEU A 90 -4.05 -32.82 -33.32
C LEU A 90 -2.86 -33.68 -32.95
N ASN A 91 -1.91 -33.80 -33.87
CA ASN A 91 -0.59 -34.36 -33.59
C ASN A 91 0.45 -33.24 -33.77
N THR A 92 1.38 -33.15 -32.87
CA THR A 92 2.35 -32.04 -32.85
C THR A 92 3.72 -32.52 -32.40
N ASP A 93 4.76 -31.96 -33.00
CA ASP A 93 6.14 -32.00 -32.53
C ASP A 93 6.69 -30.56 -32.61
N LEU A 94 6.81 -29.93 -31.44
CA LEU A 94 7.05 -28.48 -31.32
C LEU A 94 8.16 -28.20 -30.33
N GLU A 95 9.14 -27.40 -30.74
CA GLU A 95 10.12 -26.77 -29.89
C GLU A 95 9.82 -25.26 -29.80
N VAL A 96 9.74 -24.70 -28.58
CA VAL A 96 9.62 -23.26 -28.34
C VAL A 96 10.83 -22.76 -27.57
N LYS A 97 11.63 -21.92 -28.21
CA LYS A 97 12.77 -21.24 -27.57
C LYS A 97 12.28 -20.00 -26.84
N ASN A 98 12.94 -19.66 -25.73
CA ASN A 98 12.56 -18.51 -24.90
C ASN A 98 11.09 -18.54 -24.48
N PHE A 99 10.57 -19.74 -24.20
CA PHE A 99 9.18 -19.93 -23.80
C PHE A 99 8.88 -19.12 -22.56
N SER A 100 7.81 -18.37 -22.61
CA SER A 100 7.31 -17.56 -21.50
C SER A 100 5.80 -17.73 -21.33
N PHE A 101 5.33 -17.60 -20.09
CA PHE A 101 3.91 -17.55 -19.78
C PHE A 101 3.64 -16.32 -18.90
N ASN A 102 2.62 -15.54 -19.28
CA ASN A 102 2.30 -14.26 -18.64
C ASN A 102 3.55 -13.37 -18.49
N GLN A 103 4.34 -13.23 -19.54
CA GLN A 103 5.58 -12.46 -19.63
C GLN A 103 6.72 -12.99 -18.73
N THR A 104 6.51 -14.09 -17.99
CA THR A 104 7.55 -14.70 -17.16
C THR A 104 8.32 -15.73 -17.99
N PRO A 105 9.65 -15.57 -18.15
CA PRO A 105 10.48 -16.56 -18.83
C PRO A 105 10.48 -17.89 -18.06
N LEU A 106 10.17 -18.98 -18.76
CA LEU A 106 10.17 -20.33 -18.20
C LEU A 106 11.28 -21.21 -18.80
N GLY A 107 11.81 -20.84 -19.98
CA GLY A 107 12.93 -21.54 -20.61
C GLY A 107 12.63 -22.05 -22.01
N ARG A 108 12.93 -23.32 -22.30
CA ARG A 108 12.66 -23.97 -23.59
C ARG A 108 11.57 -25.03 -23.41
N LEU A 109 10.49 -24.94 -24.18
CA LEU A 109 9.43 -25.94 -24.18
C LEU A 109 9.65 -26.89 -25.35
N ASN A 110 9.65 -28.21 -25.07
CA ASN A 110 9.45 -29.25 -26.05
C ASN A 110 8.05 -29.86 -25.85
N LEU A 111 7.24 -29.92 -26.88
CA LEU A 111 5.85 -30.38 -26.79
C LEU A 111 5.57 -31.39 -27.91
N PHE A 112 5.18 -32.57 -27.51
CA PHE A 112 4.66 -33.62 -28.39
C PHE A 112 3.18 -33.81 -28.08
N SER A 113 2.34 -34.00 -29.12
CA SER A 113 0.98 -34.43 -28.94
C SER A 113 0.58 -35.44 -29.98
N GLU A 114 -0.32 -36.35 -29.60
CA GLU A 114 -0.86 -37.39 -30.48
C GLU A 114 -2.34 -37.67 -30.13
N TRP A 115 -3.14 -37.89 -31.15
CA TRP A 115 -4.54 -38.30 -30.97
C TRP A 115 -4.62 -39.74 -30.48
N ASP A 116 -5.29 -39.96 -29.36
CA ASP A 116 -5.57 -41.28 -28.79
C ASP A 116 -7.04 -41.68 -29.07
N ASP A 117 -7.21 -42.67 -29.95
CA ASP A 117 -8.53 -43.17 -30.33
C ASP A 117 -9.28 -43.88 -29.18
N ALA A 118 -8.56 -44.48 -28.23
CA ALA A 118 -9.16 -45.15 -27.09
C ALA A 118 -9.74 -44.17 -26.09
N GLN A 119 -9.03 -43.10 -25.83
CA GLN A 119 -9.43 -42.02 -24.91
C GLN A 119 -10.30 -40.96 -25.60
N LYS A 120 -10.33 -40.91 -26.93
CA LYS A 120 -10.96 -39.83 -27.73
C LYS A 120 -10.46 -38.44 -27.31
N GLY A 121 -9.16 -38.34 -27.06
CA GLY A 121 -8.46 -37.16 -26.62
C GLY A 121 -7.08 -37.02 -27.24
N ILE A 122 -6.50 -35.86 -27.08
CA ILE A 122 -5.13 -35.54 -27.51
C ILE A 122 -4.21 -35.80 -26.32
N LEU A 123 -3.36 -36.82 -26.42
CA LEU A 123 -2.26 -37.03 -25.48
C LEU A 123 -1.28 -35.87 -25.63
N MET A 124 -0.90 -35.26 -24.50
CA MET A 124 0.05 -34.17 -24.42
C MET A 124 1.25 -34.61 -23.60
N LEU A 125 2.46 -34.51 -24.16
CA LEU A 125 3.72 -34.79 -23.48
C LEU A 125 4.63 -33.58 -23.69
N GLY A 126 4.96 -32.88 -22.66
CA GLY A 126 5.78 -31.67 -22.73
C GLY A 126 6.84 -31.62 -21.64
N SER A 127 7.93 -30.95 -21.93
CA SER A 127 8.97 -30.64 -20.94
C SER A 127 9.42 -29.20 -21.12
N ILE A 128 9.39 -28.42 -20.02
CA ILE A 128 9.86 -27.04 -19.98
C ILE A 128 11.23 -27.04 -19.31
N TYR A 129 12.29 -26.82 -20.07
CA TYR A 129 13.67 -26.80 -19.59
C TYR A 129 14.08 -25.39 -19.19
N LYS A 130 14.30 -25.17 -17.91
CA LYS A 130 14.90 -23.94 -17.40
C LYS A 130 16.41 -23.91 -17.75
N ASN A 131 17.05 -25.08 -17.64
CA ASN A 131 18.43 -25.36 -18.04
C ASN A 131 18.60 -26.88 -18.30
N ASP A 132 19.81 -27.35 -18.56
CA ASP A 132 20.04 -28.78 -18.88
C ASP A 132 19.82 -29.72 -17.67
N SER A 133 19.69 -29.19 -16.45
CA SER A 133 19.56 -29.98 -15.21
C SER A 133 18.20 -29.84 -14.54
N THR A 134 17.41 -28.83 -14.91
CA THR A 134 16.12 -28.53 -14.27
C THR A 134 15.03 -28.32 -15.31
N TRP A 135 13.97 -29.08 -15.18
CA TRP A 135 12.81 -29.02 -16.09
C TRP A 135 11.51 -29.29 -15.34
N THR A 136 10.40 -28.90 -15.96
CA THR A 136 9.03 -29.21 -15.54
C THR A 136 8.40 -30.06 -16.60
N ASP A 137 7.91 -31.24 -16.24
CA ASP A 137 7.18 -32.13 -17.16
C ASP A 137 5.70 -31.79 -17.14
N VAL A 138 5.08 -31.91 -18.31
CA VAL A 138 3.64 -31.76 -18.53
C VAL A 138 3.16 -33.00 -19.26
N ASN A 139 2.22 -33.73 -18.67
CA ASN A 139 1.66 -34.92 -19.27
C ASN A 139 0.16 -35.04 -19.02
N GLY A 140 -0.57 -35.67 -19.92
CA GLY A 140 -2.00 -35.93 -19.79
C GLY A 140 -2.78 -35.80 -21.08
N TYR A 141 -4.04 -35.39 -20.98
CA TYR A 141 -4.96 -35.35 -22.10
C TYR A 141 -5.69 -34.02 -22.23
N VAL A 142 -5.94 -33.63 -23.47
CA VAL A 142 -6.87 -32.55 -23.82
C VAL A 142 -8.02 -33.17 -24.62
N PHE A 143 -9.26 -32.95 -24.20
CA PHE A 143 -10.48 -33.40 -24.83
C PHE A 143 -11.12 -32.21 -25.55
N PRO A 144 -10.90 -32.06 -26.88
CA PRO A 144 -11.27 -30.82 -27.56
C PRO A 144 -12.77 -30.69 -27.82
N VAL A 145 -13.52 -31.82 -27.82
CA VAL A 145 -14.94 -31.88 -28.16
C VAL A 145 -15.70 -32.90 -27.30
N GLY A 146 -17.03 -32.79 -27.31
CA GLY A 146 -17.93 -33.71 -26.61
C GLY A 146 -18.44 -33.16 -25.28
N PRO A 147 -19.29 -33.93 -24.56
CA PRO A 147 -19.91 -33.50 -23.30
C PRO A 147 -18.87 -33.23 -22.19
N ASN A 148 -17.71 -33.86 -22.26
CA ASN A 148 -16.62 -33.73 -21.31
C ASN A 148 -15.43 -32.95 -21.91
N ALA A 149 -15.69 -32.05 -22.90
CA ALA A 149 -14.63 -31.21 -23.45
C ALA A 149 -13.90 -30.42 -22.34
N GLY A 150 -12.59 -30.65 -22.23
CA GLY A 150 -11.80 -30.17 -21.12
C GLY A 150 -10.36 -30.64 -21.17
N LEU A 151 -9.72 -30.76 -20.03
CA LEU A 151 -8.35 -31.27 -19.93
C LEU A 151 -8.13 -32.05 -18.64
N SER A 152 -7.06 -32.85 -18.64
CA SER A 152 -6.52 -33.55 -17.49
C SER A 152 -4.99 -33.58 -17.67
N LEU A 153 -4.30 -32.57 -17.13
CA LEU A 153 -2.86 -32.34 -17.27
C LEU A 153 -2.16 -32.36 -15.92
N TYR A 154 -1.12 -33.14 -15.83
CA TYR A 154 -0.21 -33.20 -14.69
C TYR A 154 1.01 -32.35 -15.01
N PHE A 155 1.42 -31.53 -14.03
CA PHE A 155 2.62 -30.70 -14.06
C PHE A 155 3.54 -31.17 -12.93
N ASP A 156 4.66 -31.80 -13.29
CA ASP A 156 5.69 -32.19 -12.34
C ASP A 156 6.80 -31.15 -12.36
N ALA A 157 6.64 -30.14 -11.48
CA ALA A 157 7.52 -28.99 -11.45
C ALA A 157 8.82 -29.26 -10.67
N ASN A 158 9.94 -28.92 -11.28
CA ASN A 158 11.26 -28.91 -10.66
C ASN A 158 11.93 -27.56 -10.94
N ASP A 159 11.78 -26.62 -10.00
CA ASP A 159 12.34 -25.27 -10.06
C ASP A 159 11.63 -24.35 -11.09
N ILE A 160 10.29 -24.38 -11.16
CA ILE A 160 9.54 -23.45 -12.01
C ILE A 160 9.47 -22.05 -11.41
N ASN A 161 9.61 -21.00 -12.22
CA ASN A 161 9.50 -19.61 -11.79
C ASN A 161 8.03 -19.25 -11.54
N LEU A 162 7.65 -18.95 -10.29
CA LEU A 162 6.28 -18.65 -9.88
C LEU A 162 5.78 -17.25 -10.26
N ALA A 163 6.63 -16.37 -10.77
CA ALA A 163 6.22 -15.01 -11.16
C ALA A 163 5.11 -15.01 -12.25
N PHE A 164 4.94 -16.10 -12.99
CA PHE A 164 3.84 -16.24 -13.96
C PHE A 164 2.45 -16.17 -13.33
N LEU A 165 2.35 -16.41 -12.01
CA LEU A 165 1.09 -16.31 -11.27
C LEU A 165 0.74 -14.85 -10.90
N GLN A 166 1.66 -13.88 -11.07
CA GLN A 166 1.44 -12.46 -10.71
C GLN A 166 0.12 -11.89 -11.27
N PRO A 167 -0.27 -12.10 -12.54
CA PRO A 167 -1.51 -11.54 -13.07
C PRO A 167 -2.79 -12.01 -12.37
N PHE A 168 -2.75 -13.20 -11.75
CA PHE A 168 -3.90 -13.77 -11.04
C PHE A 168 -4.08 -13.20 -9.61
N VAL A 169 -3.01 -12.65 -9.03
CA VAL A 169 -3.00 -12.12 -7.65
C VAL A 169 -2.70 -10.61 -7.56
N ASP A 170 -2.53 -9.95 -8.69
CA ASP A 170 -2.03 -8.57 -8.84
C ASP A 170 -2.89 -7.51 -8.11
N THR A 171 -4.12 -7.83 -7.76
CA THR A 171 -5.00 -6.93 -7.00
C THR A 171 -4.53 -6.72 -5.56
N VAL A 172 -3.94 -7.74 -4.94
CA VAL A 172 -3.56 -7.73 -3.52
C VAL A 172 -2.06 -7.90 -3.33
N VAL A 173 -1.43 -8.75 -4.15
CA VAL A 173 -0.02 -9.12 -4.06
C VAL A 173 0.75 -8.52 -5.23
N LYS A 174 1.83 -7.81 -4.93
CA LYS A 174 2.79 -7.27 -5.91
C LYS A 174 4.12 -8.01 -5.80
N ASN A 175 4.90 -7.95 -6.90
CA ASN A 175 6.25 -8.51 -6.93
C ASN A 175 6.31 -9.97 -6.45
N LEU A 176 5.34 -10.79 -6.90
CA LEU A 176 5.34 -12.22 -6.62
C LEU A 176 6.60 -12.87 -7.21
N GLN A 177 7.34 -13.56 -6.38
CA GLN A 177 8.57 -14.27 -6.75
C GLN A 177 8.59 -15.64 -6.10
N GLY A 178 9.50 -16.48 -6.55
CA GLY A 178 9.74 -17.79 -5.96
C GLY A 178 9.92 -18.88 -7.00
N ARG A 179 10.34 -20.04 -6.50
CA ARG A 179 10.56 -21.25 -7.28
C ARG A 179 9.62 -22.33 -6.78
N GLY A 180 8.91 -22.98 -7.70
CA GLY A 180 7.95 -24.02 -7.40
C GLY A 180 8.51 -25.42 -7.67
N PHE A 181 8.20 -26.34 -6.76
CA PHE A 181 8.51 -27.77 -6.84
C PHE A 181 7.26 -28.57 -6.47
N GLY A 182 7.02 -29.69 -7.13
CA GLY A 182 5.91 -30.59 -6.80
C GLY A 182 5.03 -30.94 -7.98
N SER A 183 3.99 -31.71 -7.71
CA SER A 183 3.06 -32.24 -8.70
C SER A 183 1.69 -31.58 -8.58
N ILE A 184 1.21 -31.02 -9.68
CA ILE A 184 -0.08 -30.33 -9.79
C ILE A 184 -0.88 -30.99 -10.90
N HIS A 185 -2.13 -31.33 -10.62
CA HIS A 185 -3.10 -31.85 -11.57
C HIS A 185 -4.14 -30.77 -11.90
N LEU A 186 -4.14 -30.28 -13.12
CA LEU A 186 -5.14 -29.36 -13.66
C LEU A 186 -6.13 -30.16 -14.48
N HIS A 187 -7.40 -30.18 -14.09
CA HIS A 187 -8.39 -31.07 -14.74
C HIS A 187 -9.81 -30.49 -14.73
N GLY A 188 -10.66 -31.08 -15.58
CA GLY A 188 -12.09 -30.78 -15.68
C GLY A 188 -12.49 -30.17 -17.01
N PRO A 189 -13.79 -29.91 -17.21
CA PRO A 189 -14.30 -29.20 -18.37
C PRO A 189 -13.68 -27.79 -18.48
N PHE A 190 -13.49 -27.29 -19.72
CA PHE A 190 -12.87 -25.96 -19.93
C PHE A 190 -13.53 -24.80 -19.16
N LYS A 191 -14.81 -24.92 -18.82
CA LYS A 191 -15.55 -23.92 -18.06
C LYS A 191 -15.51 -24.14 -16.54
N GLU A 192 -15.04 -25.31 -16.11
CA GLU A 192 -15.10 -25.80 -14.72
C GLU A 192 -13.77 -26.49 -14.34
N LEU A 193 -12.66 -25.81 -14.64
CA LEU A 193 -11.33 -26.32 -14.34
C LEU A 193 -11.09 -26.33 -12.83
N ASN A 194 -10.44 -27.39 -12.37
CA ASN A 194 -9.99 -27.61 -11.01
C ASN A 194 -8.47 -27.79 -10.98
N VAL A 195 -7.87 -27.50 -9.84
CA VAL A 195 -6.44 -27.75 -9.59
C VAL A 195 -6.27 -28.47 -8.27
N GLU A 196 -5.45 -29.52 -8.27
CA GLU A 196 -5.15 -30.34 -7.11
C GLU A 196 -3.67 -30.67 -7.05
N GLY A 197 -3.13 -30.85 -5.87
CA GLY A 197 -1.76 -31.32 -5.69
C GLY A 197 -1.04 -30.68 -4.51
N ASP A 198 0.21 -31.05 -4.38
CA ASP A 198 1.11 -30.53 -3.37
C ASP A 198 2.31 -29.87 -4.06
N ALA A 199 2.61 -28.65 -3.63
CA ALA A 199 3.77 -27.90 -4.10
C ALA A 199 4.61 -27.40 -2.92
N TYR A 200 5.89 -27.28 -3.13
CA TYR A 200 6.81 -26.57 -2.25
C TYR A 200 7.27 -25.28 -2.93
N VAL A 201 7.11 -24.18 -2.26
CA VAL A 201 7.61 -22.87 -2.69
C VAL A 201 8.94 -22.62 -2.02
N MET A 202 9.99 -22.38 -2.79
CA MET A 202 11.31 -21.99 -2.33
C MET A 202 11.55 -20.51 -2.67
N ASP A 203 12.07 -19.75 -1.71
CA ASP A 203 12.36 -18.32 -1.85
C ASP A 203 11.14 -17.53 -2.36
N GLY A 204 9.94 -17.93 -1.90
CA GLY A 204 8.71 -17.21 -2.18
C GLY A 204 8.79 -15.78 -1.64
N GLY A 205 8.33 -14.82 -2.44
CA GLY A 205 8.33 -13.41 -2.06
C GLY A 205 7.04 -12.73 -2.49
N VAL A 206 6.44 -11.96 -1.58
CA VAL A 206 5.18 -11.24 -1.80
C VAL A 206 5.28 -9.81 -1.29
N GLY A 207 4.97 -8.84 -2.14
CA GLY A 207 4.77 -7.45 -1.76
C GLY A 207 3.30 -7.18 -1.45
N VAL A 208 3.03 -6.44 -0.37
CA VAL A 208 1.68 -5.98 -0.01
C VAL A 208 1.60 -4.49 -0.27
N ASP A 209 0.95 -4.11 -1.36
CA ASP A 209 1.06 -2.76 -1.92
C ASP A 209 0.58 -1.66 -0.96
N PHE A 210 -0.58 -1.83 -0.32
CA PHE A 210 -1.12 -0.82 0.58
C PHE A 210 -0.34 -0.64 1.89
N LEU A 211 0.42 -1.69 2.33
CA LEU A 211 1.32 -1.63 3.48
C LEU A 211 2.73 -1.15 3.10
N ASP A 212 3.08 -1.21 1.82
CA ASP A 212 4.42 -0.99 1.28
C ASP A 212 5.48 -1.90 1.92
N THR A 213 5.12 -3.17 2.10
CA THR A 213 5.94 -4.19 2.76
C THR A 213 6.22 -5.36 1.84
N TYR A 214 7.29 -6.08 2.13
CA TYR A 214 7.69 -7.27 1.39
C TYR A 214 8.03 -8.41 2.35
N TYR A 215 7.46 -9.58 2.08
CA TYR A 215 7.66 -10.77 2.91
C TYR A 215 8.18 -11.93 2.08
N THR A 216 9.03 -12.74 2.69
CA THR A 216 9.57 -13.96 2.07
C THR A 216 9.24 -15.19 2.88
N PHE A 217 9.14 -16.34 2.20
CA PHE A 217 8.88 -17.62 2.83
C PHE A 217 9.40 -18.78 1.97
N SER A 218 9.57 -19.95 2.61
CA SER A 218 9.80 -21.21 1.89
C SER A 218 9.01 -22.27 2.64
N ASP A 219 7.94 -22.81 2.02
CA ASP A 219 7.05 -23.77 2.66
C ASP A 219 6.16 -24.50 1.64
N SER A 220 5.41 -25.47 2.12
CA SER A 220 4.49 -26.28 1.30
C SER A 220 3.14 -25.59 1.12
N VAL A 221 2.58 -25.75 -0.07
CA VAL A 221 1.25 -25.30 -0.45
C VAL A 221 0.45 -26.54 -0.85
N HIS A 222 -0.71 -26.70 -0.24
CA HIS A 222 -1.64 -27.76 -0.59
C HIS A 222 -2.82 -27.19 -1.39
N LEU A 223 -3.08 -27.78 -2.57
CA LEU A 223 -4.18 -27.42 -3.45
C LEU A 223 -5.16 -28.58 -3.50
N ASP A 224 -6.43 -28.32 -3.26
CA ASP A 224 -7.52 -29.24 -3.55
C ASP A 224 -8.52 -28.58 -4.51
N SER A 225 -9.44 -29.35 -5.10
CA SER A 225 -10.36 -28.88 -6.17
C SER A 225 -11.08 -27.57 -5.85
N THR A 226 -11.21 -27.21 -4.59
CA THR A 226 -11.99 -26.06 -4.11
C THR A 226 -11.21 -25.12 -3.20
N SER A 227 -9.95 -25.45 -2.88
CA SER A 227 -9.17 -24.57 -2.00
C SER A 227 -7.66 -24.64 -2.21
N VAL A 228 -7.00 -23.52 -1.86
CA VAL A 228 -5.55 -23.41 -1.73
C VAL A 228 -5.23 -23.14 -0.26
N ASN A 229 -4.36 -23.95 0.32
CA ASN A 229 -4.08 -23.92 1.75
C ASN A 229 -2.58 -23.73 2.04
N LEU A 230 -2.26 -22.69 2.84
CA LEU A 230 -0.98 -22.50 3.49
C LEU A 230 -1.20 -22.66 5.01
N ARG A 231 -0.50 -23.59 5.65
CA ARG A 231 -0.74 -23.92 7.07
C ARG A 231 0.42 -23.50 7.95
N ASN A 232 0.23 -22.41 8.69
CA ASN A 232 1.20 -21.95 9.71
C ASN A 232 2.62 -21.79 9.18
N ILE A 233 2.75 -21.26 7.95
CA ILE A 233 4.04 -21.01 7.30
C ILE A 233 4.81 -19.93 8.03
N THR A 234 6.14 -20.04 8.03
CA THR A 234 7.01 -18.98 8.56
C THR A 234 7.28 -17.96 7.47
N VAL A 235 6.91 -16.72 7.73
CA VAL A 235 7.22 -15.58 6.87
C VAL A 235 8.30 -14.72 7.51
N LYS A 236 9.09 -14.06 6.69
CA LYS A 236 10.20 -13.19 7.08
C LYS A 236 10.03 -11.83 6.41
N ASP A 237 10.11 -10.75 7.17
CA ASP A 237 10.15 -9.41 6.61
C ASP A 237 11.53 -9.04 6.04
N GLN A 238 11.64 -7.87 5.42
CA GLN A 238 12.90 -7.38 4.82
C GLN A 238 14.02 -7.11 5.84
N PHE A 239 13.72 -7.06 7.14
CA PHE A 239 14.69 -6.89 8.23
C PHE A 239 15.05 -8.22 8.92
N GLY A 240 14.40 -9.31 8.53
CA GLY A 240 14.65 -10.65 9.05
C GLY A 240 13.79 -11.04 10.24
N ASN A 241 12.81 -10.23 10.66
CA ASN A 241 11.87 -10.59 11.70
C ASN A 241 10.90 -11.65 11.20
N LEU A 242 10.43 -12.51 12.11
CA LEU A 242 9.66 -13.69 11.76
C LEU A 242 8.20 -13.58 12.23
N GLY A 243 7.31 -14.08 11.40
CA GLY A 243 5.91 -14.26 11.72
C GLY A 243 5.37 -15.61 11.23
N LYS A 244 4.13 -15.88 11.57
CA LYS A 244 3.38 -17.06 11.13
C LYS A 244 2.17 -16.60 10.33
N VAL A 245 1.93 -17.27 9.20
CA VAL A 245 0.78 -17.01 8.36
C VAL A 245 0.08 -18.30 8.02
N SER A 246 -1.24 -18.30 8.10
CA SER A 246 -2.09 -19.34 7.54
C SER A 246 -3.05 -18.71 6.56
N LEU A 247 -3.16 -19.29 5.39
CA LEU A 247 -4.11 -18.88 4.35
C LEU A 247 -4.99 -20.07 3.99
N LYS A 248 -6.28 -19.84 3.95
CA LYS A 248 -7.24 -20.70 3.26
C LYS A 248 -7.98 -19.86 2.23
N PHE A 249 -7.75 -20.18 0.96
CA PHE A 249 -8.43 -19.56 -0.17
C PHE A 249 -9.38 -20.60 -0.77
N ASN A 250 -10.69 -20.37 -0.69
CA ASN A 250 -11.69 -21.24 -1.29
C ASN A 250 -12.16 -20.64 -2.61
N HIS A 251 -12.46 -21.50 -3.58
CA HIS A 251 -12.99 -21.12 -4.88
C HIS A 251 -13.87 -22.24 -5.45
N LEU A 252 -14.71 -21.90 -6.39
CA LEU A 252 -15.42 -22.85 -7.25
C LEU A 252 -14.98 -22.58 -8.68
N HIS A 253 -14.15 -23.49 -9.25
CA HIS A 253 -13.60 -23.35 -10.62
C HIS A 253 -12.94 -21.97 -10.85
N PHE A 254 -12.12 -21.49 -9.89
CA PHE A 254 -11.48 -20.18 -9.88
C PHE A 254 -12.44 -18.98 -9.89
N ARG A 255 -13.70 -19.19 -9.48
CA ARG A 255 -14.73 -18.18 -9.31
C ARG A 255 -15.29 -18.24 -7.89
N ASP A 256 -16.20 -17.33 -7.54
CA ASP A 256 -16.91 -17.31 -6.25
C ASP A 256 -15.96 -17.55 -5.07
N TYR A 257 -14.90 -16.78 -5.01
CA TYR A 257 -13.84 -16.98 -4.03
C TYR A 257 -14.17 -16.40 -2.66
N SER A 258 -13.65 -17.06 -1.63
CA SER A 258 -13.55 -16.54 -0.28
C SER A 258 -12.19 -16.88 0.31
N PHE A 259 -11.71 -16.05 1.22
CA PHE A 259 -10.42 -16.29 1.84
C PHE A 259 -10.42 -15.97 3.34
N LEU A 260 -9.55 -16.64 4.06
CA LEU A 260 -9.22 -16.39 5.46
C LEU A 260 -7.70 -16.42 5.61
N VAL A 261 -7.14 -15.28 6.02
CA VAL A 261 -5.73 -15.14 6.35
C VAL A 261 -5.60 -14.87 7.84
N ASN A 262 -4.81 -15.66 8.54
CA ASN A 262 -4.43 -15.41 9.93
C ASN A 262 -2.93 -15.12 9.97
N VAL A 263 -2.57 -14.02 10.60
CA VAL A 263 -1.19 -13.56 10.76
C VAL A 263 -0.88 -13.48 12.26
N GLN A 264 0.29 -13.96 12.64
CA GLN A 264 0.88 -13.74 13.95
C GLN A 264 2.28 -13.19 13.75
N GLY A 265 2.48 -11.94 14.13
CA GLY A 265 3.76 -11.24 14.02
C GLY A 265 4.47 -11.13 15.36
N ASN A 266 5.80 -11.12 15.33
CA ASN A 266 6.66 -10.78 16.46
C ASN A 266 7.71 -9.81 15.99
N ASN A 267 7.58 -8.53 16.40
CA ASN A 267 8.42 -7.41 15.97
C ASN A 267 8.57 -7.32 14.43
N MET A 268 7.48 -7.60 13.71
CA MET A 268 7.48 -7.57 12.25
C MET A 268 7.21 -6.16 11.72
N LEU A 269 7.80 -5.87 10.56
CA LEU A 269 7.43 -4.71 9.78
C LEU A 269 6.01 -4.89 9.25
N MET A 270 5.07 -4.05 9.73
CA MET A 270 3.66 -4.12 9.36
C MET A 270 3.21 -3.01 8.43
N TYR A 271 3.97 -1.92 8.37
CA TYR A 271 3.69 -0.76 7.52
C TYR A 271 4.97 0.02 7.21
N ASN A 272 5.13 0.49 5.97
CA ASN A 272 6.32 1.24 5.56
C ASN A 272 6.03 2.25 4.43
N ALA A 273 4.85 2.86 4.44
CA ALA A 273 4.48 3.80 3.40
C ALA A 273 5.11 5.18 3.61
N ASN A 274 5.51 5.81 2.52
CA ASN A 274 5.98 7.18 2.52
C ASN A 274 4.83 8.19 2.31
N GLN A 275 5.11 9.49 2.55
CA GLN A 275 4.12 10.56 2.44
C GLN A 275 3.46 10.68 1.05
N LYS A 276 4.16 10.30 -0.04
CA LYS A 276 3.59 10.34 -1.40
C LYS A 276 2.54 9.25 -1.59
N LYS A 277 2.72 8.09 -0.94
CA LYS A 277 1.83 6.95 -1.03
C LYS A 277 0.61 7.12 -0.13
N ASN A 278 0.83 7.59 1.08
CA ASN A 278 -0.24 7.92 2.02
C ASN A 278 0.09 9.26 2.71
N PRO A 279 -0.50 10.37 2.27
CA PRO A 279 -0.20 11.69 2.84
C PRO A 279 -0.78 11.91 4.24
N LEU A 280 -1.75 11.10 4.67
CA LEU A 280 -2.40 11.23 5.98
C LEU A 280 -1.65 10.47 7.07
N ILE A 281 -1.23 9.22 6.77
CA ILE A 281 -0.53 8.33 7.69
C ILE A 281 0.65 7.72 6.97
N TYR A 282 1.86 8.05 7.35
CA TYR A 282 3.07 7.52 6.73
C TYR A 282 4.15 7.21 7.77
N GLY A 283 5.17 6.46 7.38
CA GLY A 283 6.25 6.06 8.27
C GLY A 283 6.48 4.55 8.28
N THR A 284 7.18 4.09 9.31
CA THR A 284 7.57 2.68 9.48
C THR A 284 6.98 2.16 10.79
N VAL A 285 6.24 1.06 10.74
CA VAL A 285 5.62 0.43 11.91
C VAL A 285 6.10 -0.99 12.07
N PHE A 286 6.78 -1.26 13.18
CA PHE A 286 7.03 -2.60 13.67
C PHE A 286 6.01 -2.94 14.74
N ALA A 287 5.43 -4.14 14.68
CA ALA A 287 4.43 -4.56 15.64
C ALA A 287 4.48 -6.06 15.94
N SER A 288 3.97 -6.39 17.12
CA SER A 288 3.71 -7.78 17.57
C SER A 288 2.23 -7.96 17.83
N GLY A 289 1.68 -9.12 17.44
CA GLY A 289 0.27 -9.41 17.67
C GLY A 289 -0.33 -10.30 16.60
N THR A 290 -1.63 -10.17 16.39
CA THR A 290 -2.41 -11.00 15.46
C THR A 290 -3.24 -10.15 14.51
N ALA A 291 -3.42 -10.65 13.28
CA ALA A 291 -4.37 -10.12 12.33
C ALA A 291 -5.16 -11.25 11.70
N GLN A 292 -6.46 -11.06 11.56
CA GLN A 292 -7.33 -11.90 10.76
C GLN A 292 -7.92 -11.08 9.63
N ILE A 293 -7.77 -11.57 8.41
CA ILE A 293 -8.32 -10.95 7.21
C ILE A 293 -9.20 -12.00 6.55
N LYS A 294 -10.47 -11.70 6.40
CA LYS A 294 -11.42 -12.60 5.73
C LYS A 294 -12.22 -11.82 4.71
N GLY A 295 -12.54 -12.49 3.61
CA GLY A 295 -13.31 -11.78 2.60
C GLY A 295 -13.76 -12.65 1.45
N ASN A 296 -14.46 -11.97 0.54
CA ASN A 296 -14.93 -12.49 -0.73
C ASN A 296 -14.95 -11.32 -1.74
N GLY A 297 -15.46 -11.54 -2.94
CA GLY A 297 -15.53 -10.49 -3.95
C GLY A 297 -16.39 -9.26 -3.60
N LYS A 298 -17.14 -9.27 -2.48
CA LYS A 298 -18.07 -8.19 -2.08
C LYS A 298 -17.67 -7.49 -0.79
N LEU A 299 -17.02 -8.18 0.13
CA LEU A 299 -16.66 -7.67 1.45
C LEU A 299 -15.30 -8.22 1.89
N ILE A 300 -14.48 -7.37 2.47
CA ILE A 300 -13.22 -7.75 3.11
C ILE A 300 -13.20 -7.14 4.52
N ASP A 301 -13.14 -8.01 5.52
CA ASP A 301 -13.04 -7.64 6.94
C ASP A 301 -11.60 -7.83 7.43
N PHE A 302 -11.06 -6.82 8.08
CA PHE A 302 -9.78 -6.84 8.80
C PHE A 302 -10.04 -6.71 10.30
N ASP A 303 -9.55 -7.66 11.07
CA ASP A 303 -9.57 -7.63 12.54
C ASP A 303 -8.12 -7.76 13.03
N ILE A 304 -7.59 -6.67 13.56
CA ILE A 304 -6.16 -6.50 13.84
C ILE A 304 -5.98 -6.12 15.30
N ASN A 305 -5.19 -6.91 16.02
CA ASN A 305 -4.82 -6.65 17.41
C ASN A 305 -3.30 -6.67 17.51
N MET A 306 -2.70 -5.50 17.62
CA MET A 306 -1.26 -5.28 17.53
C MET A 306 -0.76 -4.36 18.62
N LYS A 307 0.46 -4.62 19.06
CA LYS A 307 1.24 -3.76 19.94
C LYS A 307 2.41 -3.19 19.17
N SER A 308 2.66 -1.88 19.29
CA SER A 308 3.82 -1.25 18.65
C SER A 308 5.13 -1.72 19.27
N GLU A 309 6.17 -1.83 18.45
CA GLU A 309 7.49 -2.32 18.83
C GLU A 309 8.56 -1.23 18.57
N PRO A 310 9.76 -1.36 19.16
CA PRO A 310 10.88 -0.43 18.93
C PRO A 310 11.20 -0.23 17.44
N LYS A 311 11.68 0.98 17.08
CA LYS A 311 11.93 1.47 15.72
C LYS A 311 10.67 1.82 14.94
N THR A 312 9.50 1.78 15.57
CA THR A 312 8.29 2.37 14.99
C THR A 312 8.43 3.88 14.98
N ALA A 313 8.23 4.48 13.79
CA ALA A 313 8.18 5.93 13.60
C ALA A 313 7.01 6.25 12.67
N ILE A 314 5.97 6.87 13.20
CA ILE A 314 4.73 7.16 12.47
C ILE A 314 4.43 8.66 12.47
N TYR A 315 4.01 9.15 11.33
CA TYR A 315 3.64 10.54 11.08
C TYR A 315 2.14 10.59 10.76
N LEU A 316 1.43 11.46 11.47
CA LEU A 316 0.00 11.68 11.33
C LEU A 316 -0.23 13.12 10.87
N ASP A 317 -0.67 13.34 9.64
CA ASP A 317 -0.95 14.66 9.05
C ASP A 317 -2.45 14.85 8.85
N PHE A 318 -3.15 15.30 9.89
CA PHE A 318 -4.59 15.54 9.85
C PHE A 318 -5.00 16.89 9.22
N MET A 319 -4.03 17.73 8.82
CA MET A 319 -4.30 19.05 8.26
C MET A 319 -4.23 19.11 6.73
N ASN A 320 -3.82 18.03 6.09
CA ASN A 320 -3.76 17.95 4.64
C ASN A 320 -5.19 17.92 4.04
N LYS A 321 -5.72 19.09 3.70
CA LYS A 321 -7.12 19.28 3.22
C LYS A 321 -7.44 18.53 1.92
N ASN A 322 -6.44 18.19 1.13
CA ASN A 322 -6.63 17.46 -0.13
C ASN A 322 -6.92 15.95 0.08
N SER A 323 -6.69 15.45 1.29
CA SER A 323 -6.94 14.04 1.64
C SER A 323 -8.28 13.82 2.35
N ALA A 324 -8.93 14.90 2.82
CA ALA A 324 -10.10 14.77 3.70
C ALA A 324 -11.43 14.47 2.98
N THR A 325 -11.46 14.58 1.64
CA THR A 325 -12.67 14.31 0.85
C THR A 325 -12.60 13.07 -0.03
N ASP A 326 -11.37 12.52 -0.26
CA ASP A 326 -11.16 11.29 -1.02
C ASP A 326 -10.26 10.36 -0.19
N TYR A 327 -10.84 9.67 0.79
CA TYR A 327 -10.16 8.61 1.54
C TYR A 327 -10.04 7.33 0.71
N ASP A 328 -9.38 7.40 -0.44
CA ASP A 328 -8.96 6.21 -1.17
C ASP A 328 -7.71 5.60 -0.53
N PHE A 329 -7.87 5.07 0.69
CA PHE A 329 -6.82 4.30 1.36
C PHE A 329 -6.39 3.07 0.54
N ILE A 330 -7.28 2.56 -0.30
CA ILE A 330 -7.05 1.45 -1.22
C ILE A 330 -7.83 1.75 -2.49
N THR A 331 -7.15 2.15 -3.55
CA THR A 331 -7.75 2.26 -4.87
C THR A 331 -7.61 0.91 -5.57
N PHE A 332 -8.69 0.14 -5.63
CA PHE A 332 -8.76 -1.02 -6.51
C PHE A 332 -8.88 -0.51 -7.96
N VAL A 333 -7.78 -0.53 -8.68
CA VAL A 333 -7.79 -0.22 -10.11
C VAL A 333 -8.27 -1.45 -10.86
N ASP A 334 -9.50 -1.40 -11.38
CA ASP A 334 -10.00 -2.40 -12.33
C ASP A 334 -9.23 -2.27 -13.65
N LYS A 335 -8.26 -3.16 -13.86
CA LYS A 335 -7.46 -3.20 -15.08
C LYS A 335 -8.26 -3.60 -16.33
N SER A 336 -9.48 -4.14 -16.18
CA SER A 336 -10.34 -4.45 -17.32
C SER A 336 -10.77 -3.18 -18.08
N LYS A 337 -10.81 -2.02 -17.40
CA LYS A 337 -11.10 -0.71 -18.00
C LYS A 337 -9.91 -0.07 -18.72
N LEU A 338 -8.67 -0.46 -18.41
CA LEU A 338 -7.48 0.03 -19.11
C LEU A 338 -7.29 -0.64 -20.49
N ALA A 339 -7.83 -1.83 -20.69
CA ALA A 339 -7.82 -2.52 -21.98
C ALA A 339 -8.93 -2.05 -22.93
N ALA A 340 -9.91 -1.28 -22.47
CA ALA A 340 -11.08 -0.86 -23.26
C ALA A 340 -10.87 0.39 -24.13
N ASN A 341 -9.68 0.98 -24.18
CA ASN A 341 -9.35 2.14 -25.02
C ASN A 341 -8.56 1.74 -26.27
N VAL A 342 -8.77 0.56 -26.81
CA VAL A 342 -8.31 0.18 -28.14
C VAL A 342 -9.53 -0.10 -29.02
N ASP A 343 -9.81 0.86 -29.90
CA ASP A 343 -10.68 0.85 -31.08
C ASP A 343 -11.94 -0.03 -31.08
N SER A 344 -13.06 0.66 -30.97
CA SER A 344 -14.41 0.19 -31.21
C SER A 344 -14.69 0.00 -32.70
N THR A 345 -14.32 -1.15 -33.27
CA THR A 345 -14.96 -1.70 -34.49
C THR A 345 -14.81 -3.20 -34.55
N SER A 346 -15.59 -3.95 -33.80
CA SER A 346 -16.10 -5.26 -34.18
C SER A 346 -17.20 -5.72 -33.21
N THR A 347 -18.38 -5.81 -33.80
CA THR A 347 -19.61 -6.37 -33.26
C THR A 347 -19.52 -7.86 -33.10
N HIS A 348 -19.50 -8.40 -31.87
CA HIS A 348 -20.23 -9.59 -31.46
C HIS A 348 -20.39 -9.65 -29.94
N PRO A 349 -21.61 -9.80 -29.41
CA PRO A 349 -21.90 -9.71 -28.01
C PRO A 349 -21.77 -11.06 -27.32
N LEU A 350 -20.70 -11.27 -26.58
CA LEU A 350 -20.81 -12.10 -25.39
C LEU A 350 -21.32 -11.17 -24.29
N ASN A 351 -22.59 -11.22 -24.01
CA ASN A 351 -23.22 -10.57 -22.87
C ASN A 351 -22.62 -11.11 -21.57
N ILE A 352 -21.52 -10.51 -21.14
CA ILE A 352 -21.14 -10.50 -19.73
C ILE A 352 -21.97 -9.36 -19.16
N VAL A 353 -22.97 -9.71 -18.36
CA VAL A 353 -23.72 -8.77 -17.56
C VAL A 353 -22.72 -7.97 -16.75
N HIS A 354 -22.48 -6.71 -17.12
CA HIS A 354 -21.81 -5.75 -16.26
C HIS A 354 -22.80 -5.43 -15.12
N GLU A 355 -22.71 -6.17 -14.02
CA GLU A 355 -23.08 -5.63 -12.74
C GLU A 355 -22.18 -4.40 -12.51
N THR A 356 -22.78 -3.27 -12.19
CA THR A 356 -22.09 -2.03 -11.82
C THR A 356 -21.05 -2.37 -10.76
N ASP A 357 -19.80 -2.26 -11.14
CA ASP A 357 -18.64 -2.66 -10.36
C ASP A 357 -18.40 -1.65 -9.22
N GLU A 358 -19.23 -1.73 -8.17
CA GLU A 358 -18.87 -1.20 -6.88
C GLU A 358 -17.82 -2.16 -6.31
N GLY A 359 -16.58 -1.71 -6.20
CA GLY A 359 -15.49 -2.49 -5.62
C GLY A 359 -15.86 -3.08 -4.25
N ALA A 360 -15.17 -4.11 -3.79
CA ALA A 360 -15.47 -4.78 -2.53
C ALA A 360 -15.53 -3.77 -1.37
N GLU A 361 -16.55 -3.89 -0.51
CA GLU A 361 -16.64 -3.11 0.74
C GLU A 361 -15.51 -3.53 1.68
N LEU A 362 -14.74 -2.56 2.20
CA LEU A 362 -13.73 -2.81 3.21
C LEU A 362 -14.27 -2.45 4.59
N ARG A 363 -13.99 -3.29 5.58
CA ARG A 363 -14.20 -3.02 7.00
C ARG A 363 -12.92 -3.32 7.75
N MET A 364 -12.44 -2.36 8.50
CA MET A 364 -11.22 -2.47 9.27
C MET A 364 -11.47 -2.14 10.72
N ASN A 365 -11.07 -3.03 11.60
CA ASN A 365 -11.11 -2.87 13.04
C ASN A 365 -9.71 -3.14 13.59
N PHE A 366 -9.08 -2.11 14.14
CA PHE A 366 -7.77 -2.20 14.75
C PHE A 366 -7.90 -1.98 16.25
N LEU A 367 -7.28 -2.84 17.02
CA LEU A 367 -6.97 -2.61 18.43
C LEU A 367 -5.44 -2.49 18.53
N LEU A 368 -4.97 -1.27 18.81
CA LEU A 368 -3.57 -0.92 18.80
C LEU A 368 -3.10 -0.52 20.20
N ASP A 369 -2.17 -1.26 20.76
CA ASP A 369 -1.46 -0.88 21.98
C ASP A 369 -0.20 -0.10 21.60
N ILE A 370 -0.19 1.18 21.93
CA ILE A 370 0.93 2.09 21.71
C ILE A 370 1.87 1.97 22.90
N THR A 371 3.14 1.73 22.62
CA THR A 371 4.20 1.66 23.64
C THR A 371 5.11 2.88 23.58
N PRO A 372 5.77 3.23 24.68
CA PRO A 372 6.72 4.35 24.70
C PRO A 372 7.95 4.20 23.80
N ASP A 373 8.14 3.01 23.19
CA ASP A 373 9.24 2.74 22.26
C ASP A 373 8.94 3.22 20.84
N ALA A 374 7.69 3.65 20.57
CA ALA A 374 7.28 4.17 19.27
C ALA A 374 7.43 5.70 19.22
N ASP A 375 8.08 6.20 18.17
CA ASP A 375 8.12 7.62 17.84
C ASP A 375 6.87 8.03 17.07
N ILE A 376 6.15 9.02 17.59
CA ILE A 376 4.93 9.54 16.96
C ILE A 376 5.12 11.02 16.68
N GLU A 377 4.81 11.44 15.46
CA GLU A 377 4.79 12.85 15.08
C GLU A 377 3.40 13.21 14.55
N LEU A 378 2.74 14.12 15.26
CA LEU A 378 1.43 14.66 14.90
C LEU A 378 1.63 16.05 14.30
N ILE A 379 1.29 16.22 13.03
CA ILE A 379 1.41 17.46 12.29
C ILE A 379 0.10 18.24 12.43
N MET A 380 0.16 19.40 13.07
CA MET A 380 -1.01 20.25 13.35
C MET A 380 -1.15 21.39 12.34
N ASP A 381 -0.03 21.98 11.91
CA ASP A 381 0.00 22.97 10.84
C ASP A 381 1.27 22.76 9.98
N PRO A 382 1.15 22.14 8.81
CA PRO A 382 2.31 21.87 7.97
C PRO A 382 2.93 23.12 7.35
N ILE A 383 2.19 24.26 7.31
CA ILE A 383 2.67 25.54 6.77
C ILE A 383 3.40 26.33 7.85
N ALA A 384 2.80 26.46 9.02
CA ALA A 384 3.43 27.14 10.15
C ALA A 384 4.54 26.29 10.80
N GLY A 385 4.46 24.96 10.68
CA GLY A 385 5.41 24.01 11.24
C GLY A 385 5.05 23.51 12.65
N ASP A 386 3.84 23.79 13.10
CA ASP A 386 3.35 23.33 14.40
C ASP A 386 3.17 21.82 14.41
N ARG A 387 3.86 21.14 15.34
CA ARG A 387 3.83 19.68 15.47
C ARG A 387 4.16 19.21 16.87
N ILE A 388 3.57 18.08 17.23
CA ILE A 388 3.88 17.32 18.43
C ILE A 388 4.72 16.12 18.02
N LYS A 389 5.91 16.00 18.58
CA LYS A 389 6.79 14.87 18.36
C LYS A 389 7.17 14.24 19.70
N GLY A 390 6.98 12.95 19.83
CA GLY A 390 7.34 12.26 21.07
C GLY A 390 6.95 10.80 21.10
N ASN A 391 7.07 10.26 22.32
CA ASN A 391 6.70 8.88 22.63
C ASN A 391 5.42 8.90 23.45
N ALA A 392 4.57 7.95 23.21
CA ALA A 392 3.27 7.87 23.85
C ALA A 392 2.94 6.45 24.32
N SER A 393 1.98 6.35 25.22
CA SER A 393 1.40 5.08 25.66
C SER A 393 -0.12 5.15 25.66
N GLY A 394 -0.78 4.05 25.32
CA GLY A 394 -2.24 4.00 25.31
C GLY A 394 -2.76 2.85 24.45
N SER A 395 -4.07 2.68 24.47
CA SER A 395 -4.75 1.70 23.62
C SER A 395 -5.78 2.42 22.76
N LEU A 396 -5.70 2.23 21.44
CA LEU A 396 -6.57 2.82 20.46
C LEU A 396 -7.37 1.76 19.73
N GLN A 397 -8.68 1.94 19.66
CA GLN A 397 -9.55 1.24 18.72
C GLN A 397 -9.80 2.15 17.53
N ILE A 398 -9.44 1.68 16.32
CA ILE A 398 -9.64 2.39 15.06
C ILE A 398 -10.59 1.59 14.21
N GLN A 399 -11.64 2.24 13.71
CA GLN A 399 -12.65 1.67 12.82
C GLN A 399 -12.66 2.47 11.53
N TYR A 400 -12.56 1.78 10.41
CA TYR A 400 -12.62 2.37 9.07
C TYR A 400 -13.36 1.45 8.11
N GLY A 401 -14.06 2.02 7.15
CA GLY A 401 -14.67 1.27 6.07
C GLY A 401 -14.97 2.15 4.87
N THR A 402 -15.05 1.56 3.68
CA THR A 402 -15.35 2.30 2.44
C THR A 402 -16.71 2.99 2.45
N ARG A 403 -17.62 2.55 3.34
CA ARG A 403 -18.96 3.12 3.51
C ARG A 403 -19.17 3.74 4.90
N SER A 404 -18.12 3.91 5.68
CA SER A 404 -18.16 4.50 7.02
C SER A 404 -16.95 5.41 7.26
N ASP A 405 -17.19 6.50 7.98
CA ASP A 405 -16.14 7.43 8.36
C ASP A 405 -15.11 6.76 9.27
N LEU A 406 -13.87 7.28 9.24
CA LEU A 406 -12.83 6.92 10.19
C LEU A 406 -13.26 7.29 11.61
N ARG A 407 -13.24 6.32 12.52
CA ARG A 407 -13.53 6.51 13.94
C ARG A 407 -12.40 5.99 14.79
N MET A 408 -12.04 6.75 15.81
CA MET A 408 -11.00 6.39 16.78
C MET A 408 -11.54 6.54 18.20
N TYR A 409 -11.20 5.58 19.05
CA TYR A 409 -11.58 5.57 20.46
C TYR A 409 -10.38 5.17 21.30
N GLY A 410 -10.18 5.84 22.43
CA GLY A 410 -9.12 5.54 23.37
C GLY A 410 -8.38 6.78 23.84
N ASP A 411 -7.49 6.58 24.79
CA ASP A 411 -6.70 7.63 25.42
C ASP A 411 -5.22 7.39 25.14
N VAL A 412 -4.54 8.43 24.68
CA VAL A 412 -3.09 8.44 24.41
C VAL A 412 -2.43 9.39 25.41
N ASN A 413 -1.53 8.87 26.22
CA ASN A 413 -0.73 9.61 27.17
C ASN A 413 0.64 9.90 26.55
N ILE A 414 1.07 11.14 26.53
CA ILE A 414 2.39 11.53 26.06
C ILE A 414 3.38 11.31 27.20
N VAL A 415 4.31 10.38 27.02
CA VAL A 415 5.32 10.03 28.04
C VAL A 415 6.48 11.02 28.01
N GLN A 416 6.92 11.36 26.81
CA GLN A 416 7.93 12.39 26.58
C GLN A 416 7.77 12.96 25.17
N GLY A 417 8.08 14.22 25.00
CA GLY A 417 8.00 14.83 23.68
C GLY A 417 8.25 16.32 23.69
N ASN A 418 8.22 16.89 22.51
CA ASN A 418 8.32 18.30 22.26
C ASN A 418 7.16 18.78 21.40
N TYR A 419 6.65 19.94 21.71
CA TYR A 419 5.79 20.71 20.85
C TYR A 419 6.62 21.79 20.15
N ASN A 420 6.74 21.70 18.82
CA ASN A 420 7.36 22.74 18.02
C ASN A 420 6.33 23.86 17.84
N PHE A 421 6.48 24.90 18.61
CA PHE A 421 5.64 26.09 18.52
C PHE A 421 6.19 27.04 17.46
N SER A 422 5.34 27.45 16.52
CA SER A 422 5.67 28.44 15.50
C SER A 422 4.70 29.61 15.56
N LEU A 423 5.24 30.81 15.62
CA LEU A 423 4.47 32.04 15.52
C LEU A 423 4.89 32.82 14.28
N GLN A 424 3.97 32.93 13.30
CA GLN A 424 4.17 33.65 12.03
C GLN A 424 5.45 33.27 11.25
N GLN A 425 5.92 32.01 11.39
CA GLN A 425 7.18 31.54 10.78
C GLN A 425 8.44 32.32 11.21
N ILE A 426 8.34 33.21 12.22
CA ILE A 426 9.45 34.02 12.72
C ILE A 426 10.00 33.44 14.02
N ILE A 427 9.12 32.99 14.92
CA ILE A 427 9.50 32.39 16.19
C ILE A 427 9.28 30.89 16.09
N HIS A 428 10.34 30.12 16.26
CA HIS A 428 10.29 28.67 16.39
C HIS A 428 10.90 28.29 17.73
N LYS A 429 10.11 27.68 18.61
CA LYS A 429 10.55 27.25 19.94
C LYS A 429 10.05 25.84 20.24
N ASP A 430 10.95 25.03 20.76
CA ASP A 430 10.66 23.67 21.18
C ASP A 430 10.27 23.64 22.64
N PHE A 431 8.98 23.50 22.91
CA PHE A 431 8.47 23.34 24.27
C PHE A 431 8.52 21.85 24.64
N LYS A 432 9.14 21.53 25.77
CA LYS A 432 9.16 20.17 26.30
C LYS A 432 7.81 19.84 26.92
N ILE A 433 7.15 18.79 26.44
CA ILE A 433 5.85 18.35 26.94
C ILE A 433 6.03 17.74 28.35
N ARG A 434 5.15 18.10 29.27
CA ARG A 434 5.08 17.54 30.62
C ARG A 434 4.38 16.19 30.63
N ASP A 435 4.79 15.35 31.56
CA ASP A 435 4.08 14.12 31.89
C ASP A 435 2.63 14.43 32.34
N GLY A 436 1.70 13.55 31.98
CA GLY A 436 0.26 13.75 32.21
C GLY A 436 -0.47 14.46 31.06
N SER A 437 0.24 14.86 30.00
CA SER A 437 -0.39 15.40 28.80
C SER A 437 -1.09 14.28 28.00
N THR A 438 -2.31 14.55 27.52
CA THR A 438 -3.17 13.50 26.91
C THR A 438 -3.83 13.96 25.61
N ILE A 439 -4.15 12.98 24.77
CA ILE A 439 -5.04 13.13 23.62
C ILE A 439 -6.12 12.04 23.71
N ASN A 440 -7.39 12.45 23.76
CA ASN A 440 -8.52 11.57 23.97
C ASN A 440 -9.38 11.47 22.70
N PHE A 441 -9.51 10.31 22.15
CA PHE A 441 -10.31 10.02 20.95
C PHE A 441 -11.71 9.50 21.36
N ARG A 442 -12.76 10.08 20.79
CA ARG A 442 -14.17 9.75 21.11
C ARG A 442 -15.04 9.63 19.84
N GLY A 443 -14.48 9.17 18.74
CA GLY A 443 -15.15 9.00 17.45
C GLY A 443 -14.37 9.67 16.33
N ASP A 444 -14.77 10.84 15.89
CA ASP A 444 -14.06 11.60 14.85
C ASP A 444 -12.66 12.00 15.33
N PRO A 445 -11.57 11.52 14.69
CA PRO A 445 -10.20 11.82 15.11
C PRO A 445 -9.84 13.31 15.01
N PHE A 446 -10.49 14.05 14.13
CA PHE A 446 -10.27 15.49 13.98
C PHE A 446 -10.85 16.31 15.14
N ASN A 447 -11.80 15.74 15.88
CA ASN A 447 -12.43 16.30 17.07
C ASN A 447 -11.91 15.65 18.36
N ALA A 448 -10.73 14.98 18.30
CA ALA A 448 -10.10 14.47 19.50
C ALA A 448 -9.83 15.62 20.48
N HIS A 449 -10.04 15.35 21.76
CA HIS A 449 -9.76 16.33 22.82
C HIS A 449 -8.31 16.20 23.27
N MET A 450 -7.57 17.30 23.25
CA MET A 450 -6.21 17.37 23.76
C MET A 450 -6.15 18.18 25.05
N ASP A 451 -5.25 17.77 25.94
CA ASP A 451 -4.84 18.47 27.14
C ASP A 451 -3.33 18.33 27.25
N ILE A 452 -2.61 19.34 26.74
CA ILE A 452 -1.15 19.31 26.63
C ILE A 452 -0.58 20.49 27.39
N ASN A 453 0.30 20.18 28.33
CA ASN A 453 1.10 21.15 29.06
C ASN A 453 2.56 21.02 28.65
N ALA A 454 3.15 22.13 28.17
CA ALA A 454 4.52 22.12 27.68
C ALA A 454 5.32 23.32 28.21
N ILE A 455 6.62 23.15 28.40
CA ILE A 455 7.50 24.11 29.04
C ILE A 455 8.64 24.50 28.13
N TYR A 456 8.93 25.81 28.08
CA TYR A 456 10.16 26.35 27.55
C TYR A 456 10.96 27.02 28.66
N ASN A 457 12.16 26.55 28.95
CA ASN A 457 13.01 27.02 30.02
C ASN A 457 13.96 28.11 29.52
N LEU A 458 14.06 29.22 30.23
CA LEU A 458 15.02 30.27 29.95
C LEU A 458 15.49 30.96 31.24
N THR A 459 16.42 31.92 31.12
CA THR A 459 16.85 32.78 32.22
C THR A 459 16.63 34.24 31.81
N ALA A 460 15.97 35.01 32.66
CA ALA A 460 15.68 36.41 32.40
C ALA A 460 16.00 37.29 33.63
N ASN A 461 16.29 38.56 33.36
CA ASN A 461 16.52 39.53 34.40
C ASN A 461 15.19 40.04 34.95
N ILE A 462 14.92 39.81 36.24
CA ILE A 462 13.67 40.19 36.87
C ILE A 462 13.50 41.70 36.98
N GLY A 463 14.62 42.45 37.06
CA GLY A 463 14.60 43.91 37.07
C GLY A 463 14.11 44.57 35.78
N ASP A 464 14.04 43.81 34.67
CA ASP A 464 13.41 44.26 33.41
C ASP A 464 11.90 44.41 33.58
N LEU A 465 11.24 43.60 34.43
CA LEU A 465 9.83 43.71 34.75
C LEU A 465 9.56 44.91 35.70
N ASP A 466 10.23 44.92 36.86
CA ASP A 466 10.23 46.04 37.77
C ASP A 466 11.48 45.99 38.70
N GLN A 467 12.12 47.14 38.92
CA GLN A 467 13.34 47.24 39.73
C GLN A 467 13.11 46.96 41.22
N SER A 468 11.89 47.14 41.72
CA SER A 468 11.55 46.82 43.10
C SER A 468 11.70 45.35 43.42
N LEU A 469 11.51 44.47 42.42
CA LEU A 469 11.65 43.02 42.56
C LEU A 469 13.10 42.57 42.81
N LEU A 470 14.08 43.39 42.47
CA LEU A 470 15.50 43.14 42.79
C LEU A 470 15.79 43.17 44.29
N LEU A 471 14.97 43.85 45.07
CA LEU A 471 15.12 43.92 46.54
C LEU A 471 14.74 42.61 47.22
N GLU A 472 13.82 41.88 46.63
CA GLU A 472 13.31 40.59 47.13
C GLU A 472 14.06 39.38 46.54
N SER A 473 14.76 39.58 45.43
CA SER A 473 15.50 38.52 44.75
C SER A 473 16.97 38.49 45.15
N SER A 474 17.48 37.34 45.54
CA SER A 474 18.92 37.14 45.80
C SER A 474 19.77 37.14 44.51
N ARG A 475 19.16 37.11 43.34
CA ARG A 475 19.81 37.07 42.03
C ARG A 475 19.08 37.96 41.03
N THR A 476 19.82 38.69 40.23
CA THR A 476 19.29 39.54 39.16
C THR A 476 18.66 38.73 38.03
N ASN A 477 19.32 37.64 37.62
CA ASN A 477 18.83 36.70 36.60
C ASN A 477 18.25 35.47 37.28
N ILE A 478 17.01 35.18 36.99
CA ILE A 478 16.27 34.02 37.53
C ILE A 478 15.87 33.04 36.42
N PRO A 479 15.78 31.74 36.74
CA PRO A 479 15.19 30.78 35.81
C PRO A 479 13.69 31.03 35.70
N VAL A 480 13.18 31.00 34.46
CA VAL A 480 11.78 31.21 34.13
C VAL A 480 11.32 30.06 33.23
N ASN A 481 10.21 29.44 33.57
CA ASN A 481 9.52 28.48 32.75
C ASN A 481 8.33 29.16 32.08
N CYS A 482 8.39 29.33 30.76
CA CYS A 482 7.22 29.68 29.97
C CYS A 482 6.39 28.42 29.76
N ILE A 483 5.17 28.41 30.25
CA ILE A 483 4.23 27.30 30.14
C ILE A 483 3.28 27.59 28.99
N LEU A 484 3.11 26.61 28.15
CA LEU A 484 2.12 26.58 27.06
C LEU A 484 1.09 25.50 27.38
N ASN A 485 -0.18 25.88 27.46
CA ASN A 485 -1.29 24.96 27.60
C ASN A 485 -2.08 24.94 26.30
N LEU A 486 -2.31 23.74 25.77
CA LEU A 486 -3.15 23.46 24.61
C LEU A 486 -4.32 22.59 25.05
N GLU A 487 -5.52 23.14 25.03
CA GLU A 487 -6.72 22.44 25.48
C GLU A 487 -7.82 22.47 24.42
N GLY A 488 -8.65 21.42 24.38
CA GLY A 488 -9.84 21.35 23.53
C GLY A 488 -9.65 20.51 22.28
N ALA A 489 -10.33 20.86 21.19
CA ALA A 489 -10.32 20.08 19.97
C ALA A 489 -8.95 20.14 19.24
N LEU A 490 -8.45 18.99 18.81
CA LEU A 490 -7.16 18.86 18.12
C LEU A 490 -7.02 19.81 16.92
N ARG A 491 -8.09 20.05 16.18
CA ARG A 491 -8.10 20.90 14.98
C ARG A 491 -8.04 22.40 15.30
N SER A 492 -8.51 22.80 16.49
CA SER A 492 -8.58 24.19 16.92
C SER A 492 -8.43 24.30 18.44
N PRO A 493 -7.24 23.98 18.97
CA PRO A 493 -7.02 24.04 20.41
C PRO A 493 -7.07 25.48 20.90
N SER A 494 -7.54 25.65 22.13
CA SER A 494 -7.34 26.86 22.89
C SER A 494 -5.89 26.92 23.38
N ILE A 495 -5.24 28.04 23.13
CA ILE A 495 -3.86 28.28 23.56
C ILE A 495 -3.87 29.25 24.74
N SER A 496 -3.29 28.86 25.86
CA SER A 496 -3.05 29.78 27.00
C SER A 496 -1.63 29.64 27.50
N PHE A 497 -1.16 30.68 28.20
CA PHE A 497 0.19 30.74 28.73
C PHE A 497 0.19 31.00 30.22
N ASP A 498 1.23 30.52 30.91
CA ASP A 498 1.54 30.82 32.30
C ASP A 498 3.06 30.91 32.49
N LEU A 499 3.48 31.44 33.63
CA LEU A 499 4.86 31.53 34.04
C LEU A 499 5.08 30.84 35.38
N GLU A 500 6.11 30.04 35.46
CA GLU A 500 6.63 29.47 36.70
C GLU A 500 8.06 29.95 36.94
N PHE A 501 8.40 30.13 38.21
CA PHE A 501 9.72 30.62 38.64
C PHE A 501 10.42 29.55 39.50
N PRO A 502 11.10 28.56 38.86
CA PRO A 502 11.78 27.49 39.59
C PRO A 502 12.80 28.03 40.55
N ASN A 503 12.80 27.51 41.79
CA ASN A 503 13.71 27.92 42.87
C ASN A 503 13.55 29.38 43.37
N SER A 504 12.45 30.05 43.04
CA SER A 504 12.08 31.33 43.61
C SER A 504 11.27 31.13 44.89
N ASN A 505 11.28 32.16 45.81
CA ASN A 505 10.40 32.10 46.98
C ASN A 505 8.95 32.45 46.55
N GLU A 506 7.96 31.97 47.32
CA GLU A 506 6.54 32.21 47.06
C GLU A 506 6.17 33.71 47.02
N GLU A 507 6.90 34.54 47.79
CA GLU A 507 6.67 35.97 47.81
C GLU A 507 7.04 36.64 46.49
N LEU A 508 8.21 36.29 45.91
CA LEU A 508 8.64 36.81 44.62
C LEU A 508 7.67 36.37 43.52
N GLU A 509 7.24 35.12 43.54
CA GLU A 509 6.27 34.59 42.56
C GLU A 509 4.94 35.35 42.64
N ARG A 510 4.43 35.57 43.82
CA ARG A 510 3.21 36.34 44.06
C ARG A 510 3.33 37.78 43.58
N GLN A 511 4.45 38.45 43.84
CA GLN A 511 4.70 39.82 43.38
C GLN A 511 4.81 39.89 41.86
N VAL A 512 5.53 38.96 41.20
CA VAL A 512 5.62 38.89 39.73
C VAL A 512 4.25 38.67 39.12
N LYS A 513 3.45 37.74 39.63
CA LYS A 513 2.09 37.50 39.16
C LYS A 513 1.17 38.71 39.34
N ALA A 514 1.38 39.54 40.34
CA ALA A 514 0.64 40.78 40.51
C ALA A 514 0.95 41.86 39.46
N PHE A 515 2.14 41.86 38.86
CA PHE A 515 2.49 42.70 37.71
C PHE A 515 1.97 42.17 36.38
N ILE A 516 1.58 40.87 36.32
CA ILE A 516 1.14 40.16 35.12
C ILE A 516 -0.29 39.65 35.35
N ASP A 517 -1.22 40.56 35.61
CA ASP A 517 -2.57 40.27 36.10
C ASP A 517 -3.61 40.05 34.98
N THR A 518 -3.25 40.27 33.73
CA THR A 518 -4.14 40.10 32.56
C THR A 518 -3.55 39.16 31.54
N GLU A 519 -4.41 38.49 30.75
CA GLU A 519 -3.99 37.61 29.65
C GLU A 519 -3.18 38.36 28.58
N ASP A 520 -3.51 39.62 28.29
CA ASP A 520 -2.74 40.46 27.36
C ASP A 520 -1.34 40.74 27.91
N MET A 521 -1.21 41.04 29.20
CA MET A 521 0.10 41.22 29.80
C MET A 521 0.89 39.91 29.85
N MET A 522 0.26 38.78 30.15
CA MET A 522 0.89 37.47 30.12
C MET A 522 1.42 37.16 28.70
N THR A 523 0.60 37.37 27.70
CA THR A 523 0.97 37.16 26.29
C THR A 523 2.16 38.03 25.88
N ARG A 524 2.17 39.31 26.26
CA ARG A 524 3.31 40.21 26.02
C ARG A 524 4.58 39.73 26.70
N GLN A 525 4.50 39.32 27.96
CA GLN A 525 5.65 38.75 28.67
C GLN A 525 6.20 37.52 27.97
N ILE A 526 5.33 36.58 27.60
CA ILE A 526 5.74 35.35 26.89
C ILE A 526 6.44 35.68 25.57
N VAL A 527 5.88 36.58 24.74
CA VAL A 527 6.52 36.95 23.46
C VAL A 527 7.89 37.56 23.67
N TYR A 528 8.05 38.49 24.66
CA TYR A 528 9.33 39.09 24.96
C TYR A 528 10.34 38.08 25.51
N LEU A 529 9.90 37.20 26.40
CA LEU A 529 10.73 36.12 26.95
C LEU A 529 11.19 35.15 25.84
N LEU A 530 10.29 34.71 24.95
CA LEU A 530 10.62 33.79 23.88
C LEU A 530 11.54 34.40 22.79
N VAL A 531 11.39 35.70 22.50
CA VAL A 531 12.18 36.37 21.45
C VAL A 531 13.49 36.95 21.99
N LEU A 532 13.43 37.66 23.12
CA LEU A 532 14.54 38.47 23.63
C LEU A 532 15.21 37.89 24.88
N ASN A 533 14.65 36.85 25.48
CA ASN A 533 15.01 36.34 26.83
C ASN A 533 14.96 37.45 27.90
N LYS A 534 14.00 38.38 27.77
CA LYS A 534 13.80 39.51 28.66
C LYS A 534 12.33 39.66 28.98
N PHE A 535 12.03 40.17 30.18
CA PHE A 535 10.69 40.61 30.50
C PHE A 535 10.32 41.89 29.72
N TYR A 536 9.04 42.02 29.37
CA TYR A 536 8.49 43.28 28.88
C TYR A 536 8.39 44.26 30.02
N THR A 537 8.95 45.46 29.85
CA THR A 537 8.87 46.54 30.83
C THR A 537 7.62 47.38 30.59
N PRO A 538 6.63 47.41 31.48
CA PRO A 538 5.43 48.22 31.33
C PRO A 538 5.73 49.71 31.18
N GLU A 539 4.85 50.46 30.50
CA GLU A 539 5.06 51.89 30.21
C GLU A 539 5.23 52.75 31.46
N TYR A 540 4.54 52.43 32.53
CA TYR A 540 4.66 53.14 33.80
C TYR A 540 6.05 52.99 34.47
N ALA A 541 6.77 51.92 34.15
CA ALA A 541 8.12 51.66 34.66
C ALA A 541 9.23 52.26 33.79
N GLN A 542 8.93 52.72 32.56
CA GLN A 542 9.90 53.25 31.61
C GLN A 542 10.37 54.68 31.91
N THR A 543 9.73 55.42 32.79
CA THR A 543 10.01 56.85 33.04
C THR A 543 11.32 57.12 33.79
N THR A 544 12.06 56.11 34.22
CA THR A 544 13.24 56.28 35.09
C THR A 544 14.60 56.13 34.37
N TYR A 545 14.65 55.72 33.09
CA TYR A 545 15.93 55.50 32.38
C TYR A 545 16.05 56.36 31.12
N LYS A 546 16.96 57.33 31.11
CA LYS A 546 17.51 57.96 29.90
C LYS A 546 18.50 56.98 29.24
N SER A 547 18.04 56.13 28.32
CA SER A 547 18.93 55.36 27.45
C SER A 547 19.44 56.23 26.28
N SER A 548 20.70 56.03 25.88
CA SER A 548 21.34 56.72 24.75
C SER A 548 20.51 56.58 23.45
N GLU A 549 20.43 57.64 22.64
CA GLU A 549 19.59 57.74 21.44
C GLU A 549 19.77 56.61 20.42
N LEU A 550 20.92 55.95 20.38
CA LEU A 550 21.19 54.81 19.51
C LEU A 550 20.46 53.52 19.95
N ASN A 551 20.24 53.31 21.24
CA ASN A 551 19.46 52.20 21.77
C ASN A 551 17.94 52.41 21.60
N ALA A 552 17.49 53.65 21.55
CA ALA A 552 16.07 53.99 21.37
C ALA A 552 15.56 53.68 19.94
N VAL A 553 16.37 53.90 18.91
CA VAL A 553 15.98 53.62 17.51
C VAL A 553 15.95 52.10 17.23
N ALA A 554 16.92 51.35 17.74
CA ALA A 554 16.92 49.90 17.63
C ALA A 554 15.76 49.28 18.42
N SER A 555 15.45 49.80 19.62
CA SER A 555 14.33 49.36 20.44
C SER A 555 12.97 49.64 19.79
N SER A 556 12.80 50.80 19.11
CA SER A 556 11.53 51.15 18.47
C SER A 556 11.21 50.28 17.24
N ALA A 557 12.23 49.93 16.46
CA ALA A 557 12.04 49.02 15.30
C ALA A 557 11.69 47.60 15.77
N ILE A 558 12.36 47.12 16.80
CA ILE A 558 12.07 45.80 17.40
C ILE A 558 10.68 45.82 18.06
N SER A 559 10.33 46.89 18.75
CA SER A 559 9.01 47.05 19.39
C SER A 559 7.88 47.13 18.40
N ALA A 560 8.08 47.74 17.23
CA ALA A 560 7.07 47.77 16.14
C ALA A 560 6.86 46.38 15.55
N GLN A 561 7.92 45.61 15.32
CA GLN A 561 7.79 44.22 14.86
C GLN A 561 7.15 43.29 15.90
N LEU A 562 7.51 43.48 17.20
CA LEU A 562 6.90 42.77 18.30
C LEU A 562 5.43 43.15 18.49
N SER A 563 5.05 44.40 18.27
CA SER A 563 3.64 44.84 18.31
C SER A 563 2.81 44.23 17.20
N ASN A 564 3.37 44.06 16.00
CA ASN A 564 2.71 43.35 14.91
C ASN A 564 2.54 41.84 15.21
N LEU A 565 3.56 41.22 15.81
CA LEU A 565 3.50 39.85 16.30
C LEU A 565 2.44 39.67 17.40
N LEU A 566 2.35 40.62 18.33
CA LEU A 566 1.35 40.63 19.40
C LEU A 566 -0.08 40.75 18.86
N GLY A 567 -0.31 41.64 17.86
CA GLY A 567 -1.62 41.78 17.23
C GLY A 567 -2.10 40.47 16.61
N SER A 568 -1.25 39.80 15.87
CA SER A 568 -1.58 38.51 15.25
C SER A 568 -1.69 37.36 16.25
N PHE A 569 -1.01 37.47 17.37
CA PHE A 569 -1.09 36.49 18.47
C PHE A 569 -2.44 36.58 19.18
N THR A 570 -2.89 37.80 19.47
CA THR A 570 -4.21 38.05 20.07
C THR A 570 -5.33 37.57 19.17
N ASP A 571 -5.19 37.71 17.84
CA ASP A 571 -6.15 37.21 16.87
C ASP A 571 -6.21 35.67 16.86
N LYS A 572 -5.09 34.96 16.97
CA LYS A 572 -5.05 33.49 17.08
C LYS A 572 -5.67 32.98 18.39
N VAL A 573 -5.43 33.66 19.48
CA VAL A 573 -6.00 33.33 20.80
C VAL A 573 -7.51 33.62 20.83
N GLN A 574 -7.99 34.69 20.19
CA GLN A 574 -9.40 35.06 20.12
C GLN A 574 -10.24 34.20 19.15
N ILE A 575 -9.64 33.58 18.11
CA ILE A 575 -10.37 32.68 17.19
C ILE A 575 -10.96 31.48 17.94
N GLY A 576 -10.38 31.05 19.07
CA GLY A 576 -10.94 30.01 19.94
C GLY A 576 -12.22 30.43 20.70
N THR A 577 -12.49 31.74 20.86
CA THR A 577 -13.61 32.25 21.68
C THR A 577 -14.80 32.77 20.86
N ASN A 578 -14.69 33.01 19.55
CA ASN A 578 -15.70 33.68 18.73
C ASN A 578 -16.62 32.74 17.91
N ILE A 579 -16.64 31.43 18.12
CA ILE A 579 -17.63 30.53 17.54
C ILE A 579 -18.67 30.15 18.62
N ARG A 580 -19.34 31.18 19.23
CA ARG A 580 -20.59 31.03 19.96
C ARG A 580 -21.46 32.25 19.70
N ALA A 581 -22.01 32.37 18.49
CA ALA A 581 -23.25 33.09 18.22
C ALA A 581 -23.58 33.00 16.71
N GLY A 582 -24.54 32.14 16.37
CA GLY A 582 -25.10 32.05 15.03
C GLY A 582 -25.70 30.70 14.76
#